data_8cfdaf578143a41f4984f87b68d97bf4
#
_entry.id   8cfdaf578143a41f4984f87b68d97bf4
#
_cell.length_a   1.000
_cell.length_b   1.000
_cell.length_c   1.000
_cell.angle_alpha   90.00
_cell.angle_beta   90.00
_cell.angle_gamma   90.00
#
_symmetry.space_group_name_H-M   'P 1'
#
loop_
_entity.id
_entity.type
_entity.pdbx_description
1 polymer ?
#
loop_
_entity_poly.entity_id
_entity_poly.type
_entity_poly.pdbx_seq_one_letter_code
_entity_poly.pdbx_strand_id
1 'polypeptide(L)' 'MPTFKYQAVTADGKATKGTLDAENLDDAGAMLRAQGLFPQSVVPDKARKLSLIHI' A
#
# COMPACT_ATOMS: atom_id res chain seq x y z
N MET A 1 9.65 10.87 2.66
CA MET A 1 8.31 10.50 2.21
C MET A 1 7.83 9.29 2.98
N PRO A 2 6.58 9.29 3.37
CA PRO A 2 6.08 8.12 4.10
C PRO A 2 5.95 6.91 3.20
N THR A 3 6.08 5.77 3.84
CA THR A 3 5.91 4.50 3.14
C THR A 3 4.53 3.95 3.45
N PHE A 4 3.88 3.40 2.45
CA PHE A 4 2.56 2.83 2.60
C PHE A 4 2.58 1.36 2.23
N LYS A 5 1.82 0.57 2.97
CA LYS A 5 1.57 -0.82 2.63
C LYS A 5 0.27 -0.91 1.88
N TYR A 6 0.26 -1.68 0.83
CA TYR A 6 -0.94 -1.76 0.02
C TYR A 6 -1.31 -3.20 -0.28
N GLN A 7 -2.59 -3.40 -0.51
CA GLN A 7 -3.11 -4.61 -1.08
C GLN A 7 -3.90 -4.23 -2.31
N ALA A 8 -3.61 -4.89 -3.39
CA ALA A 8 -4.26 -4.56 -4.65
C ALA A 8 -4.54 -5.84 -5.42
N VAL A 9 -5.36 -5.71 -6.43
CA VAL A 9 -5.74 -6.83 -7.28
C VAL A 9 -5.34 -6.49 -8.69
N THR A 10 -4.73 -7.44 -9.38
CA THR A 10 -4.37 -7.25 -10.77
C THR A 10 -5.59 -7.41 -11.66
N ALA A 11 -5.43 -7.09 -12.94
CA ALA A 11 -6.51 -7.23 -13.88
C ALA A 11 -6.96 -8.68 -14.00
N ASP A 12 -6.08 -9.61 -13.68
CA ASP A 12 -6.41 -11.03 -13.71
C ASP A 12 -7.21 -11.47 -12.51
N GLY A 13 -7.32 -10.62 -11.51
CA GLY A 13 -8.00 -11.00 -10.30
C GLY A 13 -7.10 -11.56 -9.23
N LYS A 14 -5.80 -11.44 -9.38
CA LYS A 14 -4.87 -11.95 -8.39
C LYS A 14 -4.57 -10.88 -7.36
N ALA A 15 -4.57 -11.27 -6.10
CA ALA A 15 -4.22 -10.37 -5.03
C ALA A 15 -2.72 -10.21 -4.96
N THR A 16 -2.30 -8.97 -4.78
CA THR A 16 -0.89 -8.67 -4.63
C THR A 16 -0.75 -7.64 -3.52
N LYS A 17 0.40 -7.62 -2.90
CA LYS A 17 0.65 -6.66 -1.84
C LYS A 17 2.11 -6.28 -1.81
N GLY A 18 2.36 -5.14 -1.22
CA GLY A 18 3.73 -4.65 -1.15
C GLY A 18 3.76 -3.30 -0.46
N THR A 19 4.83 -2.57 -0.67
CA THR A 19 4.96 -1.24 -0.10
C THR A 19 5.38 -0.27 -1.19
N LEU A 20 5.06 1.00 -0.95
CA LEU A 20 5.47 2.04 -1.86
C LEU A 20 5.63 3.35 -1.10
N ASP A 21 6.34 4.29 -1.69
CA ASP A 21 6.52 5.60 -1.12
C ASP A 21 5.57 6.57 -1.79
N ALA A 22 4.85 7.32 -0.98
CA ALA A 22 3.93 8.32 -1.51
C ALA A 22 3.76 9.40 -0.47
N GLU A 23 3.25 10.53 -0.89
CA GLU A 23 3.06 11.64 0.03
C GLU A 23 1.80 11.47 0.86
N ASN A 24 0.81 10.80 0.32
CA ASN A 24 -0.42 10.57 1.03
C ASN A 24 -1.14 9.40 0.39
N LEU A 25 -2.29 9.07 0.97
CA LEU A 25 -3.06 7.92 0.49
C LEU A 25 -3.53 8.10 -0.94
N ASP A 26 -3.92 9.30 -1.30
CA ASP A 26 -4.37 9.53 -2.66
C ASP A 26 -3.26 9.28 -3.67
N ASP A 27 -2.06 9.73 -3.35
CA ASP A 27 -0.94 9.49 -4.23
C ASP A 27 -0.64 8.01 -4.34
N ALA A 28 -0.70 7.31 -3.22
CA ALA A 28 -0.43 5.87 -3.23
C ALA A 28 -1.42 5.15 -4.14
N GLY A 29 -2.69 5.49 -4.03
CA GLY A 29 -3.70 4.87 -4.88
C GLY A 29 -3.48 5.18 -6.34
N ALA A 30 -3.12 6.42 -6.63
CA ALA A 30 -2.89 6.81 -8.01
C ALA A 30 -1.70 6.05 -8.60
N MET A 31 -0.66 5.87 -7.81
CA MET A 31 0.50 5.13 -8.30
C MET A 31 0.16 3.69 -8.59
N LEU A 32 -0.67 3.08 -7.76
CA LEU A 32 -1.08 1.71 -8.00
C LEU A 32 -1.90 1.59 -9.27
N ARG A 33 -2.79 2.53 -9.50
CA ARG A 33 -3.59 2.51 -10.72
C ARG A 33 -2.72 2.70 -11.94
N ALA A 34 -1.70 3.53 -11.83
CA ALA A 34 -0.80 3.75 -12.94
C ALA A 34 -0.06 2.48 -13.32
N GLN A 35 0.09 1.56 -12.38
CA GLN A 35 0.74 0.29 -12.64
C GLN A 35 -0.24 -0.78 -13.09
N GLY A 36 -1.51 -0.42 -13.20
CA GLY A 36 -2.51 -1.39 -13.62
C GLY A 36 -3.08 -2.21 -12.48
N LEU A 37 -2.88 -1.76 -11.25
CA LEU A 37 -3.38 -2.45 -10.09
C LEU A 37 -4.63 -1.76 -9.56
N PHE A 38 -5.47 -2.53 -8.91
CA PHE A 38 -6.66 -1.99 -8.29
C PHE A 38 -6.49 -2.02 -6.79
N PRO A 39 -6.20 -0.87 -6.19
CA PRO A 39 -5.92 -0.84 -4.75
C PRO A 39 -7.16 -1.21 -3.95
N GLN A 40 -7.01 -2.14 -3.03
CA GLN A 40 -8.08 -2.51 -2.14
C GLN A 40 -7.88 -1.95 -0.76
N SER A 41 -6.63 -1.84 -0.35
CA SER A 41 -6.34 -1.35 0.98
C SER A 41 -4.97 -0.71 0.95
N VAL A 42 -4.88 0.49 1.50
CA VAL A 42 -3.62 1.21 1.59
C VAL A 42 -3.56 1.80 2.98
N VAL A 43 -2.50 1.49 3.71
CA VAL A 43 -2.33 1.98 5.06
C VAL A 43 -0.91 2.50 5.24
N PRO A 44 -0.71 3.44 6.14
CA PRO A 44 0.64 3.93 6.41
C PRO A 44 1.46 2.85 7.09
N ASP A 45 2.65 2.64 6.57
CA ASP A 45 3.52 1.60 7.08
C ASP A 45 4.18 2.00 8.38
N LYS A 46 4.27 3.27 8.65
CA LYS A 46 4.98 3.71 9.84
C LYS A 46 4.32 3.23 11.12
N ALA A 47 3.06 2.93 11.07
CA ALA A 47 2.39 2.45 12.26
C ALA A 47 2.85 1.07 12.66
N ARG A 48 3.49 0.38 11.76
CA ARG A 48 3.87 -0.98 11.99
C ARG A 48 4.90 -1.14 13.08
N LYS A 49 5.76 -0.17 13.24
CA LYS A 49 6.82 -0.34 14.22
C LYS A 49 6.31 -0.41 15.63
N LEU A 50 5.12 0.05 15.86
CA LEU A 50 4.56 -0.04 17.18
C LEU A 50 4.26 -1.48 17.57
N SER A 51 3.88 -2.25 16.62
CA SER A 51 3.48 -3.61 16.91
C SER A 51 4.68 -4.48 17.27
N LEU A 52 5.85 -4.05 16.97
CA LEU A 52 7.02 -4.81 17.30
C LEU A 52 7.29 -4.81 18.78
N ILE A 53 6.87 -3.79 19.41
CA ILE A 53 7.29 -3.57 20.77
C ILE A 53 6.65 -4.52 21.74
N HIS A 54 5.43 -4.81 21.50
CA HIS A 54 4.73 -5.56 22.50
C HIS A 54 4.97 -7.05 22.41
N ILE A 55 5.78 -7.44 21.51
CA ILE A 55 6.13 -8.82 21.46
C ILE A 55 6.94 -9.23 22.66
#